data_31af44eb9bd87d92222490bc8a5542eb
#
_entry.id   31af44eb9bd87d92222490bc8a5542eb
#
_cell.length_a   1.000
_cell.length_b   1.000
_cell.length_c   1.000
_cell.angle_alpha   90.00
_cell.angle_beta   90.00
_cell.angle_gamma   90.00
#
_symmetry.space_group_name_H-M   'P 1'
#
loop_
_entity.id
_entity.type
_entity.pdbx_description
1 polymer ?
#
loop_
_entity_poly.entity_id
_entity_poly.type
_entity_poly.pdbx_seq_one_letter_code
_entity_poly.pdbx_strand_id
1 'polypeptide(L)'
;MDVVISPEIVLRLRELFGDRLGESMPMAPYTSARIGGQADFLLEVRSADDLADVTRQLWKEDVPFRILGGGSNILVSDRGVREVVVLNRARKIHFFQEEEARFVKAESGAVLGTIARLAGDRGWSGLEWGATVPGTVGGAVVGNAGAFGGDMASVLKMAEILQQGGCVEEWPVERLEYGYRDSVLKRNPGSVVLSTVLGLSSSTVEACKTKMNGYSERRGQSQPSGASMGSMFRNPPDDFAGRLIEAVGLKGFKQGAVSISQKHANFFVNEGEGSADQVWMLIQSAREKVMEKFGVSLELEIELIGEWPENEAALSRQGKESA
;
A
#
# COMPACT_ATOMS: atom_id res chain seq x y z
N MET A 1 9.98 7.18 -20.38
CA MET A 1 11.43 7.00 -20.43
C MET A 1 11.75 5.81 -19.59
N ASP A 2 12.37 4.80 -20.19
CA ASP A 2 12.81 3.62 -19.44
C ASP A 2 13.88 4.06 -18.44
N VAL A 3 13.59 3.84 -17.16
CA VAL A 3 14.53 4.12 -16.09
C VAL A 3 15.58 3.02 -16.12
N VAL A 4 16.73 3.29 -16.77
CA VAL A 4 17.87 2.37 -16.76
C VAL A 4 18.93 2.95 -15.84
N ILE A 5 19.23 2.26 -14.75
CA ILE A 5 20.34 2.64 -13.86
C ILE A 5 21.66 2.36 -14.60
N SER A 6 22.47 3.39 -14.81
CA SER A 6 23.72 3.26 -15.56
C SER A 6 24.75 2.36 -14.82
N PRO A 7 25.69 1.72 -15.54
CA PRO A 7 26.74 0.92 -14.90
C PRO A 7 27.57 1.69 -13.87
N GLU A 8 27.76 3.00 -14.07
CA GLU A 8 28.45 3.87 -13.12
C GLU A 8 27.68 4.02 -11.81
N ILE A 9 26.37 4.22 -11.92
CA ILE A 9 25.48 4.28 -10.74
C ILE A 9 25.45 2.93 -10.03
N VAL A 10 25.44 1.81 -10.75
CA VAL A 10 25.52 0.47 -10.14
C VAL A 10 26.78 0.30 -9.29
N LEU A 11 27.94 0.70 -9.81
CA LEU A 11 29.20 0.68 -9.06
C LEU A 11 29.09 1.57 -7.80
N ARG A 12 28.50 2.75 -7.94
CA ARG A 12 28.31 3.67 -6.84
C ARG A 12 27.36 3.11 -5.77
N LEU A 13 26.28 2.45 -6.15
CA LEU A 13 25.37 1.77 -5.20
C LEU A 13 26.07 0.67 -4.41
N ARG A 14 26.93 -0.14 -5.09
CA ARG A 14 27.75 -1.17 -4.43
C ARG A 14 28.75 -0.58 -3.43
N GLU A 15 29.40 0.55 -3.76
CA GLU A 15 30.27 1.27 -2.84
C GLU A 15 29.52 1.80 -1.60
N LEU A 16 28.32 2.39 -1.80
CA LEU A 16 27.53 3.01 -0.73
C LEU A 16 26.91 1.98 0.21
N PHE A 17 26.39 0.89 -0.33
CA PHE A 17 25.54 -0.04 0.42
C PHE A 17 26.18 -1.41 0.67
N GLY A 18 27.23 -1.76 -0.08
CA GLY A 18 27.96 -3.02 0.09
C GLY A 18 27.05 -4.23 0.11
N ASP A 19 27.24 -5.11 1.09
CA ASP A 19 26.46 -6.36 1.26
C ASP A 19 24.96 -6.14 1.56
N ARG A 20 24.55 -4.90 1.83
CA ARG A 20 23.14 -4.56 2.00
C ARG A 20 22.37 -4.48 0.69
N LEU A 21 23.06 -4.28 -0.44
CA LEU A 21 22.45 -4.17 -1.75
C LEU A 21 22.13 -5.57 -2.30
N GLY A 22 20.88 -5.98 -2.23
CA GLY A 22 20.41 -7.17 -2.94
C GLY A 22 20.28 -6.88 -4.42
N GLU A 23 20.82 -7.74 -5.28
CA GLU A 23 20.71 -7.63 -6.74
C GLU A 23 19.82 -8.74 -7.30
N SER A 24 19.04 -8.44 -8.35
CA SER A 24 18.12 -9.39 -9.01
C SER A 24 17.19 -10.11 -8.07
N MET A 25 16.61 -9.37 -7.13
CA MET A 25 15.78 -9.93 -6.05
C MET A 25 14.34 -10.20 -6.50
N PRO A 26 13.81 -11.44 -6.32
CA PRO A 26 12.41 -11.73 -6.66
C PRO A 26 11.46 -10.93 -5.78
N MET A 27 10.46 -10.28 -6.39
CA MET A 27 9.51 -9.41 -5.68
C MET A 27 8.29 -10.17 -5.14
N ALA A 28 7.94 -11.30 -5.69
CA ALA A 28 6.78 -12.09 -5.24
C ALA A 28 6.71 -12.34 -3.71
N PRO A 29 7.83 -12.66 -3.00
CA PRO A 29 7.82 -12.82 -1.55
C PRO A 29 7.48 -11.55 -0.75
N TYR A 30 7.62 -10.38 -1.36
CA TYR A 30 7.38 -9.08 -0.72
C TYR A 30 6.02 -8.47 -1.08
N THR A 31 5.17 -9.20 -1.83
CA THR A 31 3.81 -8.78 -2.19
C THR A 31 2.76 -9.69 -1.57
N SER A 32 1.62 -9.11 -1.17
CA SER A 32 0.51 -9.89 -0.62
C SER A 32 -0.14 -10.82 -1.65
N ALA A 33 -0.05 -10.48 -2.94
CA ALA A 33 -0.52 -11.32 -4.04
C ALA A 33 0.43 -12.46 -4.37
N ARG A 34 1.67 -12.44 -3.86
CA ARG A 34 2.75 -13.38 -4.21
C ARG A 34 3.04 -13.40 -5.72
N ILE A 35 2.93 -12.25 -6.35
CA ILE A 35 3.18 -12.02 -7.77
C ILE A 35 4.21 -10.92 -7.91
N GLY A 36 5.11 -11.03 -8.89
CA GLY A 36 6.09 -10.02 -9.25
C GLY A 36 7.40 -10.61 -9.75
N GLY A 37 7.92 -10.00 -10.81
CA GLY A 37 9.24 -10.29 -11.35
C GLY A 37 10.38 -9.87 -10.42
N GLN A 38 11.57 -9.69 -10.96
CA GLN A 38 12.76 -9.32 -10.19
C GLN A 38 12.90 -7.78 -10.07
N ALA A 39 13.30 -7.29 -8.90
CA ALA A 39 13.87 -5.97 -8.78
C ALA A 39 15.37 -6.03 -9.04
N ASP A 40 15.89 -5.10 -9.86
CA ASP A 40 17.33 -5.02 -10.12
C ASP A 40 18.09 -4.80 -8.82
N PHE A 41 17.55 -3.94 -7.94
CA PHE A 41 18.16 -3.61 -6.66
C PHE A 41 17.10 -3.56 -5.54
N LEU A 42 17.47 -4.11 -4.38
CA LEU A 42 16.66 -4.09 -3.17
C LEU A 42 17.52 -3.73 -1.96
N LEU A 43 17.06 -2.77 -1.15
CA LEU A 43 17.67 -2.38 0.12
C LEU A 43 16.67 -2.57 1.24
N GLU A 44 17.02 -3.27 2.30
CA GLU A 44 16.20 -3.38 3.50
C GLU A 44 16.64 -2.31 4.53
N VAL A 45 15.67 -1.56 5.08
CA VAL A 45 15.86 -0.58 6.15
C VAL A 45 15.07 -0.98 7.39
N ARG A 46 15.64 -0.77 8.60
CA ARG A 46 15.09 -1.29 9.86
C ARG A 46 14.75 -0.25 10.91
N SER A 47 15.01 1.03 10.63
CA SER A 47 14.62 2.17 11.48
C SER A 47 14.23 3.37 10.64
N ALA A 48 13.56 4.34 11.23
CA ALA A 48 13.23 5.61 10.58
C ALA A 48 14.50 6.37 10.17
N ASP A 49 15.55 6.34 11.01
CA ASP A 49 16.83 6.97 10.69
C ASP A 49 17.52 6.29 9.51
N ASP A 50 17.57 4.95 9.48
CA ASP A 50 18.13 4.18 8.36
C ASP A 50 17.35 4.44 7.06
N LEU A 51 16.01 4.53 7.14
CA LEU A 51 15.18 4.90 6.00
C LEU A 51 15.53 6.31 5.50
N ALA A 52 15.69 7.26 6.41
CA ALA A 52 16.05 8.63 6.05
C ALA A 52 17.44 8.71 5.41
N ASP A 53 18.43 8.00 5.94
CA ASP A 53 19.80 8.03 5.45
C ASP A 53 19.93 7.36 4.07
N VAL A 54 19.31 6.19 3.88
CA VAL A 54 19.26 5.51 2.57
C VAL A 54 18.56 6.40 1.54
N THR A 55 17.44 7.00 1.90
CA THR A 55 16.68 7.88 0.99
C THR A 55 17.48 9.12 0.59
N ARG A 56 18.17 9.78 1.55
CA ARG A 56 19.04 10.94 1.25
C ARG A 56 20.17 10.58 0.31
N GLN A 57 20.78 9.40 0.49
CA GLN A 57 21.85 8.92 -0.38
C GLN A 57 21.33 8.66 -1.80
N LEU A 58 20.18 8.00 -1.96
CA LEU A 58 19.58 7.76 -3.28
C LEU A 58 19.22 9.06 -4.00
N TRP A 59 18.64 10.06 -3.28
CA TRP A 59 18.38 11.38 -3.87
C TRP A 59 19.65 12.12 -4.26
N LYS A 60 20.71 12.04 -3.46
CA LYS A 60 21.99 12.68 -3.75
C LYS A 60 22.64 12.15 -5.02
N GLU A 61 22.51 10.87 -5.27
CA GLU A 61 23.05 10.20 -6.45
C GLU A 61 22.05 10.20 -7.64
N ASP A 62 20.91 10.93 -7.52
CA ASP A 62 19.82 10.98 -8.50
C ASP A 62 19.31 9.59 -8.93
N VAL A 63 19.28 8.65 -7.99
CA VAL A 63 18.85 7.27 -8.22
C VAL A 63 17.34 7.17 -7.98
N PRO A 64 16.57 6.72 -8.98
CA PRO A 64 15.14 6.46 -8.79
C PRO A 64 14.95 5.30 -7.85
N PHE A 65 14.01 5.47 -6.90
CA PHE A 65 13.70 4.46 -5.90
C PHE A 65 12.22 4.47 -5.52
N ARG A 66 11.78 3.38 -4.90
CA ARG A 66 10.45 3.19 -4.36
C ARG A 66 10.49 2.61 -2.97
N ILE A 67 9.76 3.23 -2.04
CA ILE A 67 9.58 2.67 -0.70
C ILE A 67 8.49 1.60 -0.74
N LEU A 68 8.82 0.40 -0.31
CA LEU A 68 7.90 -0.72 -0.21
C LEU A 68 7.65 -1.09 1.25
N GLY A 69 6.40 -0.99 1.69
CA GLY A 69 5.97 -1.44 3.02
C GLY A 69 5.56 -2.91 3.05
N GLY A 70 4.26 -3.16 3.15
CA GLY A 70 3.66 -4.50 3.20
C GLY A 70 3.34 -5.13 1.85
N GLY A 71 3.49 -4.42 0.74
CA GLY A 71 3.17 -4.92 -0.61
C GLY A 71 1.71 -5.34 -0.79
N SER A 72 0.78 -4.70 -0.05
CA SER A 72 -0.61 -5.14 0.02
C SER A 72 -1.56 -4.45 -0.96
N ASN A 73 -1.10 -3.42 -1.64
CA ASN A 73 -1.90 -2.62 -2.59
C ASN A 73 -1.13 -2.39 -3.91
N ILE A 74 -0.32 -3.34 -4.32
CA ILE A 74 0.53 -3.23 -5.51
C ILE A 74 0.44 -4.47 -6.38
N LEU A 75 0.62 -4.27 -7.68
CA LEU A 75 0.90 -5.32 -8.65
C LEU A 75 2.26 -5.03 -9.28
N VAL A 76 3.23 -5.92 -9.05
CA VAL A 76 4.57 -5.81 -9.61
C VAL A 76 4.62 -6.55 -10.93
N SER A 77 5.09 -5.89 -11.99
CA SER A 77 5.22 -6.46 -13.33
C SER A 77 6.10 -7.71 -13.35
N ASP A 78 5.76 -8.69 -14.18
CA ASP A 78 6.59 -9.87 -14.43
C ASP A 78 7.92 -9.51 -15.10
N ARG A 79 8.00 -8.36 -15.82
CA ARG A 79 9.22 -7.83 -16.41
C ARG A 79 10.20 -7.26 -15.38
N GLY A 80 9.74 -7.04 -14.14
CA GLY A 80 10.54 -6.58 -13.03
C GLY A 80 10.56 -5.08 -12.81
N VAL A 81 11.42 -4.62 -11.91
CA VAL A 81 11.52 -3.24 -11.40
C VAL A 81 12.93 -2.73 -11.62
N ARG A 82 13.09 -1.60 -12.33
CA ARG A 82 14.39 -0.99 -12.70
C ARG A 82 14.85 0.08 -11.72
N GLU A 83 13.95 0.57 -10.86
CA GLU A 83 14.29 1.47 -9.75
C GLU A 83 14.79 0.66 -8.53
N VAL A 84 15.47 1.33 -7.58
CA VAL A 84 15.86 0.69 -6.32
C VAL A 84 14.61 0.51 -5.44
N VAL A 85 14.32 -0.73 -5.03
CA VAL A 85 13.26 -1.01 -4.06
C VAL A 85 13.82 -0.91 -2.65
N VAL A 86 13.32 0.04 -1.86
CA VAL A 86 13.66 0.19 -0.43
C VAL A 86 12.59 -0.49 0.40
N LEU A 87 12.89 -1.68 0.91
CA LEU A 87 11.98 -2.47 1.74
C LEU A 87 11.97 -1.92 3.17
N ASN A 88 10.89 -1.26 3.53
CA ASN A 88 10.76 -0.60 4.83
C ASN A 88 10.32 -1.58 5.93
N ARG A 89 11.24 -1.91 6.83
CA ARG A 89 11.05 -2.71 8.05
C ARG A 89 11.27 -1.89 9.32
N ALA A 90 11.23 -0.56 9.26
CA ALA A 90 11.22 0.33 10.41
C ALA A 90 9.90 0.14 11.19
N ARG A 91 9.93 -0.58 12.31
CA ARG A 91 8.72 -1.10 12.98
C ARG A 91 8.60 -0.72 14.45
N LYS A 92 9.40 0.21 14.93
CA LYS A 92 9.33 0.66 16.33
C LYS A 92 7.97 1.29 16.61
N ILE A 93 7.38 0.90 17.75
CA ILE A 93 6.08 1.39 18.22
C ILE A 93 6.25 1.84 19.66
N HIS A 94 5.81 3.05 19.97
CA HIS A 94 5.85 3.63 21.30
C HIS A 94 4.48 4.20 21.66
N PHE A 95 3.92 3.74 22.79
CA PHE A 95 2.67 4.24 23.36
C PHE A 95 3.00 5.23 24.48
N PHE A 96 2.37 6.39 24.45
CA PHE A 96 2.53 7.41 25.48
C PHE A 96 1.22 8.12 25.76
N GLN A 97 1.15 8.81 26.89
CA GLN A 97 -0.03 9.54 27.34
C GLN A 97 0.43 10.92 27.79
N GLU A 98 -0.32 11.93 27.38
CA GLU A 98 -0.17 13.30 27.84
C GLU A 98 -1.51 13.73 28.42
N GLU A 99 -1.52 13.99 29.73
CA GLU A 99 -2.77 14.21 30.51
C GLU A 99 -3.77 13.09 30.27
N GLU A 100 -4.94 13.39 29.67
CA GLU A 100 -5.96 12.41 29.30
C GLU A 100 -5.85 11.90 27.87
N ALA A 101 -5.02 12.53 27.03
CA ALA A 101 -4.83 12.17 25.63
C ALA A 101 -3.88 10.97 25.50
N ARG A 102 -4.21 10.07 24.60
CA ARG A 102 -3.49 8.82 24.33
C ARG A 102 -2.93 8.83 22.93
N PHE A 103 -1.65 8.51 22.83
CA PHE A 103 -0.94 8.55 21.55
C PHE A 103 -0.13 7.30 21.32
N VAL A 104 0.00 6.93 20.05
CA VAL A 104 0.98 5.95 19.61
C VAL A 104 1.85 6.56 18.52
N LYS A 105 3.17 6.63 18.77
CA LYS A 105 4.17 6.91 17.74
C LYS A 105 4.62 5.60 17.13
N ALA A 106 4.57 5.50 15.80
CA ALA A 106 4.95 4.32 15.06
C ALA A 106 5.80 4.68 13.85
N GLU A 107 6.92 3.98 13.65
CA GLU A 107 7.71 4.09 12.42
C GLU A 107 6.91 3.55 11.23
N SER A 108 7.15 4.12 10.05
CA SER A 108 6.29 3.93 8.87
C SER A 108 6.21 2.49 8.33
N GLY A 109 7.19 1.63 8.65
CA GLY A 109 7.19 0.20 8.34
C GLY A 109 6.43 -0.66 9.35
N ALA A 110 5.91 -0.09 10.44
CA ALA A 110 5.11 -0.83 11.42
C ALA A 110 3.79 -1.31 10.82
N VAL A 111 3.42 -2.57 11.08
CA VAL A 111 2.18 -3.18 10.56
C VAL A 111 0.97 -2.57 11.24
N LEU A 112 0.05 -1.98 10.47
CA LEU A 112 -1.12 -1.28 10.99
C LEU A 112 -1.98 -2.16 11.91
N GLY A 113 -2.25 -3.41 11.50
CA GLY A 113 -2.99 -4.36 12.31
C GLY A 113 -2.30 -4.74 13.63
N THR A 114 -0.97 -4.67 13.70
CA THR A 114 -0.23 -4.86 14.95
C THR A 114 -0.42 -3.67 15.88
N ILE A 115 -0.32 -2.44 15.36
CA ILE A 115 -0.56 -1.22 16.15
C ILE A 115 -1.98 -1.24 16.72
N ALA A 116 -2.98 -1.57 15.90
CA ALA A 116 -4.38 -1.64 16.30
C ALA A 116 -4.62 -2.65 17.43
N ARG A 117 -4.06 -3.86 17.33
CA ARG A 117 -4.17 -4.88 18.41
C ARG A 117 -3.50 -4.45 19.69
N LEU A 118 -2.28 -3.91 19.59
CA LEU A 118 -1.54 -3.41 20.76
C LEU A 118 -2.27 -2.24 21.46
N ALA A 119 -2.95 -1.37 20.70
CA ALA A 119 -3.80 -0.32 21.24
C ALA A 119 -5.03 -0.89 21.95
N GLY A 120 -5.72 -1.85 21.32
CA GLY A 120 -6.88 -2.53 21.89
C GLY A 120 -6.55 -3.30 23.18
N ASP A 121 -5.38 -3.94 23.27
CA ASP A 121 -4.89 -4.62 24.48
C ASP A 121 -4.61 -3.66 25.64
N ARG A 122 -4.52 -2.35 25.37
CA ARG A 122 -4.40 -1.27 26.36
C ARG A 122 -5.76 -0.61 26.68
N GLY A 123 -6.84 -1.04 26.04
CA GLY A 123 -8.15 -0.36 26.11
C GLY A 123 -8.14 1.02 25.44
N TRP A 124 -7.31 1.22 24.39
CA TRP A 124 -7.25 2.45 23.62
C TRP A 124 -8.01 2.27 22.32
N SER A 125 -9.06 3.04 22.14
CA SER A 125 -10.03 2.95 21.03
C SER A 125 -9.74 3.98 19.95
N GLY A 126 -10.19 3.71 18.72
CA GLY A 126 -10.10 4.57 17.54
C GLY A 126 -9.39 3.90 16.37
N LEU A 127 -8.61 2.84 16.63
CA LEU A 127 -7.83 2.14 15.59
C LEU A 127 -8.31 0.71 15.31
N GLU A 128 -9.43 0.28 15.87
CA GLU A 128 -9.94 -1.11 15.76
C GLU A 128 -10.17 -1.53 14.31
N TRP A 129 -10.58 -0.60 13.46
CA TRP A 129 -10.77 -0.81 12.02
C TRP A 129 -9.47 -1.25 11.33
N GLY A 130 -8.33 -0.76 11.81
CA GLY A 130 -7.00 -1.07 11.28
C GLY A 130 -6.55 -2.51 11.57
N ALA A 131 -7.16 -3.21 12.56
CA ALA A 131 -6.75 -4.55 12.96
C ALA A 131 -6.80 -5.59 11.84
N THR A 132 -7.66 -5.37 10.86
CA THR A 132 -7.85 -6.25 9.70
C THR A 132 -7.30 -5.68 8.39
N VAL A 133 -6.83 -4.43 8.38
CA VAL A 133 -6.26 -3.80 7.18
C VAL A 133 -4.81 -4.26 7.00
N PRO A 134 -4.47 -4.90 5.88
CA PRO A 134 -3.11 -5.31 5.61
C PRO A 134 -2.22 -4.11 5.26
N GLY A 135 -0.92 -4.25 5.49
CA GLY A 135 0.07 -3.23 5.14
C GLY A 135 0.64 -2.49 6.35
N THR A 136 1.41 -1.46 6.07
CA THR A 136 2.14 -0.66 7.07
C THR A 136 1.46 0.68 7.31
N VAL A 137 1.75 1.29 8.47
CA VAL A 137 1.19 2.60 8.81
C VAL A 137 1.62 3.69 7.83
N GLY A 138 2.85 3.64 7.30
CA GLY A 138 3.29 4.59 6.26
C GLY A 138 2.46 4.50 4.98
N GLY A 139 2.22 3.27 4.48
CA GLY A 139 1.32 3.06 3.34
C GLY A 139 -0.12 3.49 3.65
N ALA A 140 -0.57 3.28 4.89
CA ALA A 140 -1.89 3.73 5.33
C ALA A 140 -2.01 5.27 5.34
N VAL A 141 -0.96 5.98 5.75
CA VAL A 141 -0.89 7.46 5.70
C VAL A 141 -0.91 7.96 4.26
N VAL A 142 -0.08 7.39 3.38
CA VAL A 142 -0.02 7.80 1.97
C VAL A 142 -1.36 7.60 1.26
N GLY A 143 -2.04 6.49 1.50
CA GLY A 143 -3.28 6.13 0.81
C GLY A 143 -4.57 6.51 1.55
N ASN A 144 -4.52 7.21 2.69
CA ASN A 144 -5.68 7.38 3.58
C ASN A 144 -6.45 6.07 3.74
N ALA A 145 -5.76 5.03 4.21
CA ALA A 145 -6.37 3.72 4.38
C ALA A 145 -7.56 3.77 5.36
N GLY A 146 -8.61 3.07 5.04
CA GLY A 146 -9.79 3.02 5.89
C GLY A 146 -10.64 1.78 5.65
N ALA A 147 -11.37 1.38 6.69
CA ALA A 147 -12.31 0.26 6.68
C ALA A 147 -13.37 0.45 7.78
N PHE A 148 -14.56 -0.10 7.58
CA PHE A 148 -15.63 -0.15 8.61
C PHE A 148 -16.01 1.23 9.21
N GLY A 149 -15.91 2.29 8.42
CA GLY A 149 -16.25 3.65 8.84
C GLY A 149 -15.15 4.42 9.58
N GLY A 150 -13.97 3.82 9.78
CA GLY A 150 -12.78 4.51 10.26
C GLY A 150 -11.73 4.64 9.16
N ASP A 151 -10.85 5.63 9.25
CA ASP A 151 -9.77 5.89 8.31
C ASP A 151 -8.56 6.53 9.01
N MET A 152 -7.48 6.70 8.25
CA MET A 152 -6.26 7.31 8.76
C MET A 152 -6.46 8.78 9.13
N ALA A 153 -7.24 9.52 8.34
CA ALA A 153 -7.53 10.94 8.61
C ALA A 153 -8.15 11.16 9.99
N SER A 154 -8.98 10.24 10.47
CA SER A 154 -9.68 10.35 11.76
C SER A 154 -8.77 10.14 12.98
N VAL A 155 -7.64 9.46 12.82
CA VAL A 155 -6.74 9.09 13.95
C VAL A 155 -5.36 9.74 13.86
N LEU A 156 -4.89 10.10 12.69
CA LEU A 156 -3.57 10.74 12.53
C LEU A 156 -3.57 12.12 13.17
N LYS A 157 -2.55 12.40 13.95
CA LYS A 157 -2.27 13.75 14.51
C LYS A 157 -1.13 14.43 13.78
N MET A 158 -0.08 13.67 13.50
CA MET A 158 1.13 14.19 12.89
C MET A 158 1.88 13.06 12.17
N ALA A 159 2.55 13.38 11.08
CA ALA A 159 3.52 12.51 10.41
C ALA A 159 4.87 13.22 10.27
N GLU A 160 5.96 12.51 10.57
CA GLU A 160 7.32 12.97 10.25
C GLU A 160 7.61 12.63 8.78
N ILE A 161 7.83 13.64 7.99
CA ILE A 161 8.01 13.55 6.53
C ILE A 161 9.41 14.01 6.15
N LEU A 162 10.16 13.14 5.51
CA LEU A 162 11.43 13.49 4.87
C LEU A 162 11.15 14.04 3.47
N GLN A 163 11.60 15.26 3.21
CA GLN A 163 11.48 15.95 1.93
C GLN A 163 12.70 15.68 1.04
N GLN A 164 12.53 15.80 -0.28
CA GLN A 164 13.61 15.62 -1.25
C GLN A 164 14.83 16.54 -1.00
N GLY A 165 14.63 17.71 -0.36
CA GLY A 165 15.71 18.56 0.12
C GLY A 165 16.48 18.04 1.34
N GLY A 166 16.15 16.84 1.86
CA GLY A 166 16.82 16.17 2.97
C GLY A 166 16.38 16.63 4.35
N CYS A 167 15.50 17.62 4.48
CA CYS A 167 14.94 18.06 5.77
C CYS A 167 13.78 17.14 6.19
N VAL A 168 13.63 16.98 7.51
CA VAL A 168 12.49 16.29 8.12
C VAL A 168 11.54 17.34 8.66
N GLU A 169 10.28 17.24 8.30
CA GLU A 169 9.21 18.13 8.72
C GLU A 169 8.12 17.35 9.45
N GLU A 170 7.53 17.96 10.46
CA GLU A 170 6.32 17.47 11.10
C GLU A 170 5.08 18.01 10.38
N TRP A 171 4.30 17.12 9.78
CA TRP A 171 3.08 17.48 9.06
C TRP A 171 1.86 17.11 9.90
N PRO A 172 1.07 18.10 10.36
CA PRO A 172 -0.23 17.82 10.95
C PRO A 172 -1.19 17.22 9.91
N VAL A 173 -2.26 16.58 10.37
CA VAL A 173 -3.18 15.86 9.50
C VAL A 173 -3.80 16.73 8.40
N GLU A 174 -4.04 17.99 8.66
CA GLU A 174 -4.62 18.95 7.73
C GLU A 174 -3.74 19.17 6.49
N ARG A 175 -2.41 19.10 6.66
CA ARG A 175 -1.45 19.27 5.55
C ARG A 175 -1.44 18.07 4.60
N LEU A 176 -2.03 16.95 4.97
CA LEU A 176 -2.11 15.77 4.12
C LEU A 176 -3.26 15.83 3.10
N GLU A 177 -4.19 16.77 3.24
CA GLU A 177 -5.29 17.00 2.30
C GLU A 177 -5.99 15.70 1.91
N TYR A 178 -6.41 14.95 2.91
CA TYR A 178 -6.98 13.63 2.71
C TYR A 178 -8.29 13.64 1.92
N GLY A 179 -8.34 12.77 0.91
CA GLY A 179 -9.54 12.38 0.20
C GLY A 179 -9.78 10.86 0.29
N TYR A 180 -10.78 10.38 -0.43
CA TYR A 180 -11.06 8.94 -0.52
C TYR A 180 -9.91 8.23 -1.24
N ARG A 181 -9.15 7.40 -0.51
CA ARG A 181 -7.95 6.70 -1.03
C ARG A 181 -6.90 7.65 -1.62
N ASP A 182 -6.80 8.87 -1.10
CA ASP A 182 -5.92 9.91 -1.62
C ASP A 182 -5.32 10.77 -0.51
N SER A 183 -4.14 11.35 -0.81
CA SER A 183 -3.45 12.35 -0.01
C SER A 183 -2.49 13.16 -0.88
N VAL A 184 -2.02 14.29 -0.36
CA VAL A 184 -0.96 15.08 -1.03
C VAL A 184 0.32 14.27 -1.24
N LEU A 185 0.65 13.33 -0.35
CA LEU A 185 1.82 12.45 -0.48
C LEU A 185 1.71 11.48 -1.67
N LYS A 186 0.49 11.06 -2.00
CA LYS A 186 0.23 10.20 -3.16
C LYS A 186 0.37 10.96 -4.47
N ARG A 187 0.01 12.25 -4.46
CA ARG A 187 0.14 13.16 -5.61
C ARG A 187 1.58 13.66 -5.80
N ASN A 188 2.35 13.80 -4.69
CA ASN A 188 3.72 14.33 -4.67
C ASN A 188 4.72 13.27 -4.19
N PRO A 189 5.33 12.48 -5.08
CA PRO A 189 6.19 11.36 -4.71
C PRO A 189 7.57 11.74 -4.14
N GLY A 190 7.90 13.03 -4.06
CA GLY A 190 9.17 13.54 -3.51
C GLY A 190 9.25 13.58 -1.97
N SER A 191 8.35 12.89 -1.27
CA SER A 191 8.26 12.89 0.20
C SER A 191 8.17 11.47 0.74
N VAL A 192 8.85 11.18 1.85
CA VAL A 192 8.87 9.87 2.50
C VAL A 192 8.37 9.96 3.94
N VAL A 193 7.38 9.15 4.30
CA VAL A 193 6.88 9.04 5.67
C VAL A 193 7.89 8.25 6.50
N LEU A 194 8.45 8.87 7.52
CA LEU A 194 9.38 8.23 8.46
C LEU A 194 8.65 7.63 9.65
N SER A 195 7.78 8.40 10.29
CA SER A 195 6.98 7.98 11.44
C SER A 195 5.65 8.71 11.50
N THR A 196 4.76 8.26 12.40
CA THR A 196 3.43 8.83 12.61
C THR A 196 3.12 8.93 14.09
N VAL A 197 2.30 9.89 14.48
CA VAL A 197 1.64 9.96 15.78
C VAL A 197 0.14 9.83 15.57
N LEU A 198 -0.46 8.78 16.13
CA LEU A 198 -1.91 8.53 16.07
C LEU A 198 -2.52 8.86 17.43
N GLY A 199 -3.64 9.60 17.44
CA GLY A 199 -4.40 9.95 18.63
C GLY A 199 -5.53 8.94 18.85
N LEU A 200 -5.65 8.45 20.09
CA LEU A 200 -6.61 7.43 20.49
C LEU A 200 -7.43 7.89 21.71
N SER A 201 -8.54 7.24 21.93
CA SER A 201 -9.44 7.54 23.04
C SER A 201 -9.41 6.45 24.12
N SER A 202 -9.79 6.78 25.34
CA SER A 202 -9.95 5.78 26.41
C SER A 202 -11.14 4.88 26.14
N SER A 203 -10.97 3.59 26.41
CA SER A 203 -12.00 2.57 26.33
C SER A 203 -11.67 1.42 27.28
N THR A 204 -12.34 0.28 27.12
CA THR A 204 -11.97 -0.96 27.78
C THR A 204 -11.35 -1.94 26.80
N VAL A 205 -10.48 -2.81 27.29
CA VAL A 205 -9.87 -3.89 26.49
C VAL A 205 -10.96 -4.77 25.85
N GLU A 206 -12.01 -5.07 26.61
CA GLU A 206 -13.13 -5.89 26.14
C GLU A 206 -13.89 -5.22 24.99
N ALA A 207 -14.21 -3.93 25.10
CA ALA A 207 -14.90 -3.18 24.06
C ALA A 207 -14.06 -3.12 22.76
N CYS A 208 -12.75 -2.85 22.88
CA CYS A 208 -11.85 -2.85 21.72
C CYS A 208 -11.79 -4.23 21.06
N LYS A 209 -11.63 -5.30 21.85
CA LYS A 209 -11.58 -6.69 21.32
C LYS A 209 -12.89 -7.08 20.65
N THR A 210 -14.04 -6.73 21.25
CA THR A 210 -15.36 -6.99 20.67
C THR A 210 -15.51 -6.33 19.29
N LYS A 211 -15.11 -5.05 19.15
CA LYS A 211 -15.11 -4.35 17.85
C LYS A 211 -14.18 -5.01 16.83
N MET A 212 -12.93 -5.30 17.20
CA MET A 212 -11.95 -5.92 16.30
C MET A 212 -12.43 -7.30 15.83
N ASN A 213 -12.99 -8.11 16.70
CA ASN A 213 -13.57 -9.43 16.39
C ASN A 213 -14.75 -9.29 15.42
N GLY A 214 -15.67 -8.36 15.68
CA GLY A 214 -16.79 -8.08 14.77
C GLY A 214 -16.32 -7.63 13.37
N TYR A 215 -15.27 -6.81 13.26
CA TYR A 215 -14.69 -6.44 11.97
C TYR A 215 -14.02 -7.62 11.28
N SER A 216 -13.31 -8.48 12.05
CA SER A 216 -12.68 -9.68 11.51
C SER A 216 -13.70 -10.66 10.95
N GLU A 217 -14.81 -10.88 11.66
CA GLU A 217 -15.92 -11.73 11.21
C GLU A 217 -16.56 -11.20 9.94
N ARG A 218 -16.92 -9.89 9.90
CA ARG A 218 -17.49 -9.26 8.71
C ARG A 218 -16.56 -9.38 7.51
N ARG A 219 -15.24 -9.16 7.73
CA ARG A 219 -14.23 -9.31 6.67
C ARG A 219 -14.16 -10.77 6.20
N GLY A 220 -14.12 -11.72 7.11
CA GLY A 220 -14.12 -13.14 6.79
C GLY A 220 -15.36 -13.60 6.04
N GLN A 221 -16.53 -12.97 6.28
CA GLN A 221 -17.77 -13.24 5.55
C GLN A 221 -17.79 -12.61 4.14
N SER A 222 -17.23 -11.41 3.96
CA SER A 222 -17.36 -10.62 2.72
C SER A 222 -16.16 -10.68 1.78
N GLN A 223 -14.95 -10.99 2.28
CA GLN A 223 -13.73 -10.97 1.48
C GLN A 223 -13.11 -12.37 1.37
N PRO A 224 -12.44 -12.69 0.23
CA PRO A 224 -11.78 -13.98 0.07
C PRO A 224 -10.56 -14.09 0.99
N SER A 225 -10.24 -15.32 1.37
CA SER A 225 -8.93 -15.69 1.88
C SER A 225 -7.98 -15.97 0.70
N GLY A 226 -6.67 -15.87 0.93
CA GLY A 226 -5.66 -16.21 -0.07
C GLY A 226 -4.81 -15.01 -0.51
N ALA A 227 -3.90 -15.26 -1.44
CA ALA A 227 -2.96 -14.28 -1.93
C ALA A 227 -3.66 -13.30 -2.88
N SER A 228 -3.79 -12.03 -2.46
CA SER A 228 -4.42 -10.97 -3.24
C SER A 228 -3.86 -9.61 -2.84
N MET A 229 -4.14 -8.60 -3.62
CA MET A 229 -3.72 -7.21 -3.38
C MET A 229 -4.86 -6.31 -2.87
N GLY A 230 -5.91 -6.90 -2.29
CA GLY A 230 -7.09 -6.16 -1.84
C GLY A 230 -8.08 -5.88 -2.97
N SER A 231 -8.81 -4.77 -2.85
CA SER A 231 -9.72 -4.29 -3.89
C SER A 231 -8.95 -3.88 -5.13
N MET A 232 -9.33 -4.42 -6.29
CA MET A 232 -8.70 -4.11 -7.57
C MET A 232 -9.03 -2.70 -8.05
N PHE A 233 -10.29 -2.31 -7.91
CA PHE A 233 -10.79 -1.02 -8.41
C PHE A 233 -11.39 -0.18 -7.28
N ARG A 234 -11.31 1.14 -7.41
CA ARG A 234 -12.08 2.09 -6.61
C ARG A 234 -13.57 1.92 -6.90
N ASN A 235 -14.39 2.19 -5.89
CA ASN A 235 -15.82 2.29 -6.13
C ASN A 235 -16.10 3.56 -6.94
N PRO A 236 -16.83 3.47 -8.06
CA PRO A 236 -17.28 4.64 -8.79
C PRO A 236 -18.34 5.43 -7.97
N PRO A 237 -18.62 6.69 -8.30
CA PRO A 237 -19.72 7.42 -7.70
C PRO A 237 -21.03 6.63 -7.77
N ASP A 238 -21.75 6.57 -6.65
CA ASP A 238 -23.09 5.96 -6.51
C ASP A 238 -23.19 4.45 -6.78
N ASP A 239 -22.05 3.72 -6.93
CA ASP A 239 -22.05 2.28 -7.16
C ASP A 239 -20.82 1.58 -6.55
N PHE A 240 -20.79 0.24 -6.66
CA PHE A 240 -19.70 -0.59 -6.16
C PHE A 240 -19.05 -1.38 -7.31
N ALA A 241 -17.74 -1.25 -7.46
CA ALA A 241 -16.98 -1.96 -8.47
C ALA A 241 -17.23 -3.48 -8.44
N GLY A 242 -17.29 -4.08 -7.24
CA GLY A 242 -17.59 -5.50 -7.08
C GLY A 242 -18.96 -5.90 -7.63
N ARG A 243 -20.01 -5.08 -7.41
CA ARG A 243 -21.36 -5.31 -7.97
C ARG A 243 -21.35 -5.24 -9.50
N LEU A 244 -20.67 -4.25 -10.07
CA LEU A 244 -20.59 -4.09 -11.53
C LEU A 244 -19.88 -5.28 -12.18
N ILE A 245 -18.75 -5.73 -11.62
CA ILE A 245 -17.98 -6.88 -12.11
C ILE A 245 -18.80 -8.18 -12.00
N GLU A 246 -19.55 -8.37 -10.90
CA GLU A 246 -20.46 -9.50 -10.75
C GLU A 246 -21.60 -9.45 -11.77
N ALA A 247 -22.20 -8.27 -12.01
CA ALA A 247 -23.31 -8.09 -12.93
C ALA A 247 -22.92 -8.31 -14.41
N VAL A 248 -21.63 -8.22 -14.77
CA VAL A 248 -21.13 -8.60 -16.11
C VAL A 248 -20.70 -10.07 -16.20
N GLY A 249 -20.95 -10.87 -15.13
CA GLY A 249 -20.73 -12.33 -15.14
C GLY A 249 -19.27 -12.73 -14.97
N LEU A 250 -18.42 -11.87 -14.41
CA LEU A 250 -16.99 -12.16 -14.24
C LEU A 250 -16.64 -12.80 -12.89
N LYS A 251 -17.58 -12.91 -11.96
CA LYS A 251 -17.34 -13.58 -10.66
C LYS A 251 -16.95 -15.04 -10.88
N GLY A 252 -15.78 -15.44 -10.34
CA GLY A 252 -15.20 -16.76 -10.54
C GLY A 252 -14.48 -16.97 -11.88
N PHE A 253 -14.42 -15.96 -12.74
CA PHE A 253 -13.68 -16.07 -14.00
C PHE A 253 -12.18 -16.21 -13.72
N LYS A 254 -11.49 -17.06 -14.50
CA LYS A 254 -10.07 -17.41 -14.29
C LYS A 254 -9.25 -17.06 -15.52
N GLN A 255 -8.02 -16.59 -15.23
CA GLN A 255 -6.96 -16.45 -16.21
C GLN A 255 -5.71 -17.14 -15.67
N GLY A 256 -5.38 -18.33 -16.19
CA GLY A 256 -4.32 -19.15 -15.64
C GLY A 256 -4.55 -19.49 -14.17
N ALA A 257 -3.59 -19.14 -13.30
CA ALA A 257 -3.66 -19.36 -11.86
C ALA A 257 -4.24 -18.18 -11.07
N VAL A 258 -4.80 -17.17 -11.75
CA VAL A 258 -5.48 -16.03 -11.11
C VAL A 258 -6.98 -16.09 -11.34
N SER A 259 -7.78 -15.85 -10.32
CA SER A 259 -9.24 -15.83 -10.42
C SER A 259 -9.85 -14.56 -9.83
N ILE A 260 -10.97 -14.11 -10.44
CA ILE A 260 -11.89 -13.15 -9.80
C ILE A 260 -12.66 -13.90 -8.72
N SER A 261 -12.57 -13.47 -7.49
CA SER A 261 -13.11 -14.20 -6.34
C SER A 261 -14.62 -14.44 -6.45
N GLN A 262 -15.03 -15.67 -6.13
CA GLN A 262 -16.44 -16.05 -5.98
C GLN A 262 -17.13 -15.34 -4.79
N LYS A 263 -16.36 -14.89 -3.81
CA LYS A 263 -16.89 -14.21 -2.63
C LYS A 263 -17.08 -12.71 -2.85
N HIS A 264 -16.13 -12.04 -3.52
CA HIS A 264 -16.14 -10.61 -3.77
C HIS A 264 -15.47 -10.30 -5.10
N ALA A 265 -16.25 -9.89 -6.10
CA ALA A 265 -15.75 -9.76 -7.47
C ALA A 265 -14.70 -8.62 -7.68
N ASN A 266 -14.53 -7.72 -6.72
CA ASN A 266 -13.45 -6.72 -6.75
C ASN A 266 -12.11 -7.24 -6.17
N PHE A 267 -12.01 -8.53 -5.84
CA PHE A 267 -10.79 -9.18 -5.37
C PHE A 267 -10.32 -10.22 -6.38
N PHE A 268 -9.07 -10.09 -6.81
CA PHE A 268 -8.42 -11.05 -7.68
C PHE A 268 -7.43 -11.87 -6.84
N VAL A 269 -7.54 -13.17 -6.90
CA VAL A 269 -6.82 -14.11 -6.02
C VAL A 269 -5.86 -14.94 -6.84
N ASN A 270 -4.60 -14.94 -6.43
CA ASN A 270 -3.61 -15.86 -6.95
C ASN A 270 -3.77 -17.21 -6.24
N GLU A 271 -4.14 -18.23 -6.99
CA GLU A 271 -4.39 -19.59 -6.50
C GLU A 271 -3.12 -20.48 -6.51
N GLY A 272 -1.97 -19.90 -6.93
CA GLY A 272 -0.70 -20.65 -6.99
C GLY A 272 0.40 -19.85 -7.69
N GLU A 273 0.79 -20.25 -8.88
CA GLU A 273 1.84 -19.62 -9.70
C GLU A 273 1.25 -18.61 -10.70
N GLY A 274 0.45 -17.66 -10.20
CA GLY A 274 -0.11 -16.59 -11.03
C GLY A 274 0.93 -15.55 -11.41
N SER A 275 0.73 -14.91 -12.58
CA SER A 275 1.58 -13.84 -13.10
C SER A 275 0.88 -12.48 -13.09
N ALA A 276 1.65 -11.40 -13.18
CA ALA A 276 1.11 -10.05 -13.28
C ALA A 276 0.35 -9.85 -14.60
N ASP A 277 0.79 -10.47 -15.68
CA ASP A 277 0.08 -10.45 -16.97
C ASP A 277 -1.31 -11.11 -16.86
N GLN A 278 -1.45 -12.20 -16.10
CA GLN A 278 -2.75 -12.84 -15.87
C GLN A 278 -3.71 -11.94 -15.08
N VAL A 279 -3.20 -11.24 -14.07
CA VAL A 279 -3.99 -10.24 -13.33
C VAL A 279 -4.40 -9.10 -14.27
N TRP A 280 -3.49 -8.63 -15.12
CA TRP A 280 -3.75 -7.56 -16.06
C TRP A 280 -4.84 -7.92 -17.08
N MET A 281 -4.81 -9.13 -17.63
CA MET A 281 -5.87 -9.63 -18.53
C MET A 281 -7.24 -9.61 -17.85
N LEU A 282 -7.32 -9.97 -16.56
CA LEU A 282 -8.57 -9.88 -15.81
C LEU A 282 -9.01 -8.43 -15.57
N ILE A 283 -8.06 -7.51 -15.32
CA ILE A 283 -8.32 -6.08 -15.19
C ILE A 283 -8.95 -5.54 -16.48
N GLN A 284 -8.34 -5.84 -17.64
CA GLN A 284 -8.85 -5.41 -18.94
C GLN A 284 -10.24 -5.97 -19.21
N SER A 285 -10.44 -7.27 -19.00
CA SER A 285 -11.76 -7.90 -19.18
C SER A 285 -12.84 -7.27 -18.31
N ALA A 286 -12.50 -6.90 -17.06
CA ALA A 286 -13.45 -6.24 -16.17
C ALA A 286 -13.78 -4.81 -16.66
N ARG A 287 -12.78 -4.04 -17.07
CA ARG A 287 -12.95 -2.68 -17.60
C ARG A 287 -13.80 -2.66 -18.86
N GLU A 288 -13.48 -3.51 -19.82
CA GLU A 288 -14.19 -3.60 -21.12
C GLU A 288 -15.66 -3.95 -20.92
N LYS A 289 -15.95 -5.04 -20.19
CA LYS A 289 -17.34 -5.50 -20.00
C LYS A 289 -18.18 -4.56 -19.15
N VAL A 290 -17.58 -3.92 -18.14
CA VAL A 290 -18.29 -2.93 -17.31
C VAL A 290 -18.57 -1.67 -18.13
N MET A 291 -17.60 -1.20 -18.92
CA MET A 291 -17.78 -0.07 -19.83
C MET A 291 -18.86 -0.37 -20.87
N GLU A 292 -18.81 -1.53 -21.51
CA GLU A 292 -19.80 -1.95 -22.52
C GLU A 292 -21.23 -2.00 -21.96
N LYS A 293 -21.41 -2.55 -20.77
CA LYS A 293 -22.75 -2.77 -20.20
C LYS A 293 -23.31 -1.57 -19.44
N PHE A 294 -22.46 -0.82 -18.75
CA PHE A 294 -22.88 0.23 -17.82
C PHE A 294 -22.36 1.63 -18.17
N GLY A 295 -21.43 1.77 -19.14
CA GLY A 295 -20.78 3.05 -19.47
C GLY A 295 -19.88 3.57 -18.35
N VAL A 296 -19.48 2.72 -17.40
CA VAL A 296 -18.65 3.09 -16.24
C VAL A 296 -17.19 2.71 -16.46
N SER A 297 -16.29 3.69 -16.32
CA SER A 297 -14.84 3.46 -16.34
C SER A 297 -14.37 3.03 -14.95
N LEU A 298 -13.83 1.81 -14.83
CA LEU A 298 -13.25 1.32 -13.58
C LEU A 298 -11.81 1.82 -13.39
N GLU A 299 -11.57 2.57 -12.31
CA GLU A 299 -10.26 3.07 -11.93
C GLU A 299 -9.57 2.10 -10.97
N LEU A 300 -8.26 1.86 -11.17
CA LEU A 300 -7.49 1.01 -10.27
C LEU A 300 -7.36 1.65 -8.88
N GLU A 301 -7.56 0.84 -7.83
CA GLU A 301 -7.20 1.19 -6.47
C GLU A 301 -5.74 0.79 -6.17
N ILE A 302 -5.27 -0.30 -6.78
CA ILE A 302 -3.90 -0.79 -6.67
C ILE A 302 -2.92 0.09 -7.48
N GLU A 303 -1.65 0.02 -7.12
CA GLU A 303 -0.56 0.65 -7.86
C GLU A 303 0.19 -0.39 -8.71
N LEU A 304 0.44 -0.04 -9.97
CA LEU A 304 1.29 -0.81 -10.88
C LEU A 304 2.75 -0.41 -10.64
N ILE A 305 3.62 -1.41 -10.43
CA ILE A 305 5.06 -1.20 -10.17
C ILE A 305 5.88 -1.97 -11.20
N GLY A 306 7.00 -1.38 -11.64
CA GLY A 306 7.93 -1.97 -12.60
C GLY A 306 7.59 -1.63 -14.05
N GLU A 307 8.13 -2.44 -14.97
CA GLU A 307 8.00 -2.21 -16.41
C GLU A 307 6.66 -2.77 -16.93
N TRP A 308 5.80 -1.88 -17.36
CA TRP A 308 4.54 -2.20 -18.02
C TRP A 308 4.57 -1.73 -19.46
N PRO A 309 3.91 -2.41 -20.43
CA PRO A 309 3.74 -1.89 -21.79
C PRO A 309 3.19 -0.47 -21.77
N GLU A 310 3.61 0.39 -22.71
CA GLU A 310 3.25 1.82 -22.73
C GLU A 310 1.75 2.08 -22.65
N ASN A 311 0.95 1.27 -23.36
CA ASN A 311 -0.52 1.35 -23.34
C ASN A 311 -1.10 1.05 -21.96
N GLU A 312 -0.42 0.25 -21.15
CA GLU A 312 -0.84 -0.18 -19.81
C GLU A 312 -0.41 0.84 -18.73
N ALA A 313 0.80 1.39 -18.88
CA ALA A 313 1.31 2.46 -18.02
C ALA A 313 0.47 3.75 -18.13
N ALA A 314 -0.01 4.09 -19.33
CA ALA A 314 -0.88 5.25 -19.56
C ALA A 314 -2.24 5.08 -18.87
N LEU A 315 -2.83 3.88 -18.90
CA LEU A 315 -4.12 3.59 -18.24
C LEU A 315 -4.07 3.66 -16.70
N SER A 316 -2.87 3.47 -16.11
CA SER A 316 -2.68 3.65 -14.67
C SER A 316 -2.56 5.13 -14.26
N ARG A 317 -2.24 6.03 -15.20
CA ARG A 317 -2.05 7.47 -14.97
C ARG A 317 -3.33 8.29 -15.18
N GLN A 318 -4.30 7.81 -15.95
CA GLN A 318 -5.54 8.54 -16.25
C GLN A 318 -6.40 8.85 -15.02
N GLY A 319 -6.25 8.13 -13.91
CA GLY A 319 -6.88 8.47 -12.62
C GLY A 319 -6.19 9.59 -11.84
N LYS A 320 -5.04 10.13 -12.31
CA LYS A 320 -4.30 11.19 -11.62
C LYS A 320 -4.56 12.59 -12.19
N GLU A 321 -5.15 12.70 -13.38
CA GLU A 321 -5.37 13.99 -14.07
C GLU A 321 -6.80 14.53 -13.93
N SER A 322 -7.73 13.77 -13.33
CA SER A 322 -9.14 14.15 -13.20
C SER A 322 -9.62 14.34 -11.75
N ALA A 323 -8.71 14.66 -10.82
CA ALA A 323 -9.05 14.98 -9.42
C ALA A 323 -8.61 16.40 -9.07
#